data_84adde528077d8e3afe5dce00b3e1051
#
_entry.id   84adde528077d8e3afe5dce00b3e1051
#
_cell.length_a   1.000
_cell.length_b   1.000
_cell.length_c   1.000
_cell.angle_alpha   90.00
_cell.angle_beta   90.00
_cell.angle_gamma   90.00
#
_symmetry.space_group_name_H-M   'P 1'
#
loop_
_entity.id
_entity.type
_entity.pdbx_description
1 polymer ?
#
loop_
_entity_poly.entity_id
_entity_poly.type
_entity_poly.pdbx_seq_one_letter_code
_entity_poly.pdbx_strand_id
1 'polypeptide(L)'
;LSFKRRQYSAKHPFSNIPFEEGVLRHMSRYTGPKFKLSRRLGISLSGTGKELKRAFPPGQHGPGQRKKMSGYGIQLQEKQKLRHMYGMNEKQFRNLFDKASKMKGIAGENFMALLESRLDNLVYRLGFANSRSGARQLVSHGHITVNGKKVDIASYTVSLGEVIGLRERSRGIKSVKEALEGRNYLPNYLEFNDTAVEGKYLRLPERAELPQEIDEKQIVEFYSR
;
A
#
# COMPACT_ATOMS: atom_id res chain seq x y z
N LEU A 1 -7.24 -5.12 -45.05
CA LEU A 1 -7.82 -5.88 -43.95
C LEU A 1 -8.01 -4.95 -42.74
N SER A 2 -9.25 -4.49 -42.57
CA SER A 2 -9.70 -3.50 -41.56
C SER A 2 -9.87 -4.14 -40.21
N PHE A 3 -9.05 -3.76 -39.23
CA PHE A 3 -9.24 -4.13 -37.81
C PHE A 3 -10.29 -3.22 -37.14
N LYS A 4 -11.50 -3.73 -36.97
CA LYS A 4 -12.57 -3.09 -36.15
C LYS A 4 -12.13 -2.99 -34.68
N ARG A 5 -11.88 -1.78 -34.19
CA ARG A 5 -11.74 -1.47 -32.76
C ARG A 5 -13.11 -1.68 -32.09
N ARG A 6 -13.20 -2.64 -31.18
CA ARG A 6 -14.38 -2.81 -30.30
C ARG A 6 -14.40 -1.67 -29.30
N GLN A 7 -15.46 -0.89 -29.31
CA GLN A 7 -15.79 0.11 -28.30
C GLN A 7 -16.17 -0.60 -27.00
N TYR A 8 -15.40 -0.36 -25.94
CA TYR A 8 -15.79 -0.75 -24.58
C TYR A 8 -16.46 0.45 -23.91
N SER A 9 -17.80 0.44 -23.90
CA SER A 9 -18.61 1.32 -23.09
C SER A 9 -18.73 0.72 -21.69
N ALA A 10 -17.92 1.19 -20.74
CA ALA A 10 -18.18 1.01 -19.32
C ALA A 10 -17.98 2.37 -18.67
N LYS A 11 -19.07 2.96 -18.23
CA LYS A 11 -19.11 4.24 -17.49
C LYS A 11 -18.41 4.06 -16.13
N HIS A 12 -17.09 4.26 -16.11
CA HIS A 12 -16.35 4.51 -14.89
C HIS A 12 -16.15 6.02 -14.73
N PRO A 13 -16.34 6.60 -13.53
CA PRO A 13 -16.23 8.05 -13.29
C PRO A 13 -14.81 8.62 -13.43
N PHE A 14 -13.87 7.87 -13.98
CA PHE A 14 -12.44 8.23 -14.14
C PHE A 14 -11.92 8.16 -15.58
N SER A 15 -12.78 8.18 -16.61
CA SER A 15 -12.37 7.98 -18.01
C SER A 15 -11.82 9.22 -18.72
N ASN A 16 -11.69 10.39 -18.08
CA ASN A 16 -11.25 11.62 -18.72
C ASN A 16 -9.91 12.15 -18.14
N ILE A 17 -8.84 11.36 -18.27
CA ILE A 17 -7.47 11.89 -18.20
C ILE A 17 -6.83 11.56 -19.54
N PRO A 18 -6.42 12.57 -20.35
CA PRO A 18 -5.73 12.32 -21.62
C PRO A 18 -4.43 11.58 -21.36
N PHE A 19 -4.25 10.48 -22.08
CA PHE A 19 -3.08 9.63 -22.04
C PHE A 19 -2.02 10.23 -22.95
N GLU A 20 -1.10 11.03 -22.42
CA GLU A 20 0.11 11.41 -23.15
C GLU A 20 1.06 10.21 -23.24
N GLU A 21 1.20 9.65 -24.42
CA GLU A 21 2.24 8.69 -24.76
C GLU A 21 3.60 9.40 -24.73
N GLY A 22 4.48 8.96 -23.84
CA GLY A 22 5.89 9.36 -23.89
C GLY A 22 6.57 9.69 -22.55
N VAL A 23 5.86 9.76 -21.45
CA VAL A 23 6.49 9.97 -20.13
C VAL A 23 6.94 8.62 -19.58
N LEU A 24 8.23 8.35 -19.56
CA LEU A 24 8.85 7.29 -18.78
C LEU A 24 8.23 7.29 -17.37
N ARG A 25 7.43 6.25 -17.07
CA ARG A 25 6.80 6.06 -15.76
C ARG A 25 7.89 5.78 -14.72
N HIS A 26 8.62 6.81 -14.34
CA HIS A 26 9.41 6.76 -13.11
C HIS A 26 8.43 6.58 -11.95
N MET A 27 8.24 5.32 -11.56
CA MET A 27 7.54 5.00 -10.31
C MET A 27 8.37 5.60 -9.18
N SER A 28 8.04 6.83 -8.81
CA SER A 28 8.67 7.55 -7.69
C SER A 28 8.44 6.75 -6.42
N ARG A 29 9.49 6.10 -5.94
CA ARG A 29 9.50 5.33 -4.69
C ARG A 29 10.71 5.74 -3.86
N TYR A 30 10.60 5.56 -2.56
CA TYR A 30 11.76 5.72 -1.70
C TYR A 30 12.77 4.57 -1.93
N THR A 31 13.96 4.90 -2.39
CA THR A 31 15.06 3.95 -2.66
C THR A 31 16.19 4.02 -1.64
N GLY A 32 16.09 4.95 -0.67
CA GLY A 32 17.08 5.13 0.38
C GLY A 32 17.07 4.05 1.47
N PRO A 33 17.91 4.18 2.49
CA PRO A 33 18.11 3.17 3.53
C PRO A 33 16.90 3.07 4.47
N LYS A 34 16.11 2.00 4.32
CA LYS A 34 14.90 1.75 5.11
C LYS A 34 15.17 1.63 6.61
N PHE A 35 16.28 1.02 7.02
CA PHE A 35 16.66 0.85 8.43
C PHE A 35 16.90 2.18 9.15
N LYS A 36 17.44 3.18 8.45
CA LYS A 36 17.57 4.54 9.01
C LYS A 36 16.20 5.18 9.25
N LEU A 37 15.26 4.98 8.31
CA LEU A 37 13.89 5.47 8.45
C LEU A 37 13.15 4.77 9.59
N SER A 38 13.19 3.44 9.67
CA SER A 38 12.57 2.67 10.73
C SER A 38 13.03 3.14 12.11
N ARG A 39 14.33 3.31 12.30
CA ARG A 39 14.91 3.82 13.56
C ARG A 39 14.50 5.26 13.87
N ARG A 40 14.40 6.12 12.85
CA ARG A 40 13.96 7.51 13.02
C ARG A 40 12.48 7.59 13.41
N LEU A 41 11.65 6.72 12.86
CA LEU A 41 10.20 6.72 13.06
C LEU A 41 9.78 5.84 14.25
N GLY A 42 10.66 4.98 14.75
CA GLY A 42 10.37 4.06 15.84
C GLY A 42 9.48 2.87 15.48
N ILE A 43 9.29 2.59 14.16
CA ILE A 43 8.45 1.50 13.69
C ILE A 43 9.22 0.61 12.70
N SER A 44 8.87 -0.68 12.62
CA SER A 44 9.45 -1.59 11.64
C SER A 44 8.79 -1.43 10.28
N LEU A 45 9.50 -0.82 9.32
CA LEU A 45 9.04 -0.68 7.93
C LEU A 45 9.27 -1.93 7.10
N SER A 46 10.15 -2.83 7.54
CA SER A 46 10.43 -4.10 6.87
C SER A 46 9.54 -5.25 7.36
N GLY A 47 8.90 -5.10 8.51
CA GLY A 47 8.16 -6.15 9.19
C GLY A 47 9.03 -7.18 9.93
N THR A 48 10.37 -7.06 9.85
CA THR A 48 11.30 -8.03 10.47
C THR A 48 11.74 -7.64 11.88
N GLY A 49 11.53 -6.39 12.30
CA GLY A 49 11.96 -5.84 13.59
C GLY A 49 13.49 -5.73 13.77
N LYS A 50 14.29 -6.26 12.85
CA LYS A 50 15.77 -6.26 12.94
C LYS A 50 16.36 -4.86 13.01
N GLU A 51 15.74 -3.89 12.35
CA GLU A 51 16.13 -2.49 12.31
C GLU A 51 15.95 -1.77 13.65
N LEU A 52 15.07 -2.25 14.52
CA LEU A 52 14.77 -1.65 15.83
C LEU A 52 15.67 -2.17 16.97
N LYS A 53 16.58 -3.14 16.69
CA LYS A 53 17.54 -3.62 17.69
C LYS A 53 18.39 -2.49 18.29
N ARG A 54 18.60 -1.39 17.55
CA ARG A 54 19.24 -0.17 18.05
C ARG A 54 18.14 0.83 18.43
N ALA A 55 17.97 1.08 19.73
CA ALA A 55 16.88 1.89 20.27
C ALA A 55 17.00 3.42 20.01
N PHE A 56 18.07 3.88 19.40
CA PHE A 56 18.32 5.31 19.16
C PHE A 56 18.22 5.70 17.68
N PRO A 57 17.87 6.95 17.35
CA PRO A 57 17.83 7.45 15.99
C PRO A 57 19.15 7.32 15.27
N PRO A 58 19.17 7.30 13.92
CA PRO A 58 20.41 7.24 13.17
C PRO A 58 21.17 8.57 13.21
N GLY A 59 22.48 8.50 13.08
CA GLY A 59 23.38 9.64 13.03
C GLY A 59 24.31 9.73 14.24
N GLN A 60 25.29 10.62 14.17
CA GLN A 60 26.33 10.80 15.18
C GLN A 60 25.73 11.25 16.54
N HIS A 61 24.71 12.07 16.52
CA HIS A 61 24.05 12.60 17.71
C HIS A 61 22.83 11.75 18.17
N GLY A 62 22.57 10.61 17.52
CA GLY A 62 21.42 9.75 17.84
C GLY A 62 21.33 9.33 19.31
N PRO A 63 22.44 8.86 19.95
CA PRO A 63 22.40 8.42 21.34
C PRO A 63 22.18 9.51 22.37
N GLY A 64 22.58 10.75 22.09
CA GLY A 64 22.60 11.87 23.05
C GLY A 64 21.41 12.84 23.01
N GLN A 65 20.60 12.81 21.96
CA GLN A 65 19.54 13.81 21.78
C GLN A 65 18.14 13.26 22.04
N ARG A 66 17.57 13.55 23.19
CA ARG A 66 16.11 13.50 23.43
C ARG A 66 15.53 14.90 23.18
N LYS A 67 15.17 15.22 21.93
CA LYS A 67 14.42 16.42 21.62
C LYS A 67 12.96 16.27 22.05
N LYS A 68 12.46 17.19 22.88
CA LYS A 68 11.01 17.34 23.08
C LYS A 68 10.39 17.72 21.74
N MET A 69 9.46 16.90 21.25
CA MET A 69 8.79 17.16 19.99
C MET A 69 7.69 18.21 20.19
N SER A 70 7.61 19.17 19.25
CA SER A 70 6.47 20.08 19.16
C SER A 70 5.22 19.32 18.66
N GLY A 71 4.02 19.88 18.88
CA GLY A 71 2.78 19.29 18.36
C GLY A 71 2.85 19.05 16.84
N TYR A 72 3.35 20.03 16.09
CA TYR A 72 3.61 19.87 14.65
C TYR A 72 4.56 18.69 14.35
N GLY A 73 5.63 18.56 15.15
CA GLY A 73 6.59 17.47 14.97
C GLY A 73 5.96 16.08 15.17
N ILE A 74 5.05 15.95 16.13
CA ILE A 74 4.30 14.71 16.39
C ILE A 74 3.40 14.38 15.19
N GLN A 75 2.60 15.35 14.73
CA GLN A 75 1.71 15.19 13.57
C GLN A 75 2.49 14.83 12.30
N LEU A 76 3.61 15.50 12.04
CA LEU A 76 4.49 15.20 10.92
C LEU A 76 5.06 13.80 11.03
N GLN A 77 5.45 13.35 12.22
CA GLN A 77 6.00 12.00 12.41
C GLN A 77 4.95 10.93 12.15
N GLU A 78 3.72 11.07 12.63
CA GLU A 78 2.63 10.12 12.38
C GLU A 78 2.32 10.04 10.87
N LYS A 79 2.22 11.18 10.20
CA LYS A 79 2.08 11.20 8.74
C LYS A 79 3.22 10.47 8.03
N GLN A 80 4.47 10.69 8.42
CA GLN A 80 5.62 10.03 7.81
C GLN A 80 5.65 8.52 8.11
N LYS A 81 5.25 8.08 9.30
CA LYS A 81 5.10 6.67 9.64
C LYS A 81 4.17 5.98 8.64
N LEU A 82 2.94 6.49 8.52
CA LEU A 82 1.93 5.91 7.64
C LEU A 82 2.38 5.93 6.17
N ARG A 83 2.89 7.06 5.68
CA ARG A 83 3.37 7.20 4.31
C ARG A 83 4.46 6.19 3.95
N HIS A 84 5.44 5.99 4.83
CA HIS A 84 6.53 5.04 4.58
C HIS A 84 6.11 3.59 4.76
N MET A 85 5.16 3.30 5.65
CA MET A 85 4.60 1.97 5.84
C MET A 85 3.95 1.45 4.54
N TYR A 86 3.18 2.32 3.84
CA TYR A 86 2.56 1.99 2.55
C TYR A 86 3.46 2.29 1.33
N GLY A 87 4.69 2.78 1.54
CA GLY A 87 5.66 3.02 0.48
C GLY A 87 5.21 4.07 -0.55
N MET A 88 4.41 5.05 -0.13
CA MET A 88 3.88 6.10 -1.00
C MET A 88 4.79 7.33 -1.07
N ASN A 89 4.72 8.07 -2.18
CA ASN A 89 5.28 9.43 -2.24
C ASN A 89 4.30 10.46 -1.66
N GLU A 90 4.78 11.66 -1.35
CA GLU A 90 3.99 12.69 -0.67
C GLU A 90 2.79 13.14 -1.52
N LYS A 91 2.99 13.36 -2.82
CA LYS A 91 1.92 13.81 -3.73
C LYS A 91 0.77 12.81 -3.80
N GLN A 92 1.08 11.52 -3.95
CA GLN A 92 0.05 10.46 -3.99
C GLN A 92 -0.66 10.33 -2.63
N PHE A 93 0.08 10.45 -1.53
CA PHE A 93 -0.47 10.35 -0.19
C PHE A 93 -1.45 11.49 0.09
N ARG A 94 -1.07 12.74 -0.24
CA ARG A 94 -1.95 13.91 -0.11
C ARG A 94 -3.20 13.78 -0.99
N ASN A 95 -3.04 13.44 -2.26
CA ASN A 95 -4.18 13.24 -3.16
C ASN A 95 -5.17 12.17 -2.65
N LEU A 96 -4.65 11.12 -2.01
CA LEU A 96 -5.49 10.07 -1.42
C LEU A 96 -6.23 10.58 -0.17
N PHE A 97 -5.57 11.41 0.64
CA PHE A 97 -6.19 12.07 1.78
C PHE A 97 -7.28 13.04 1.34
N ASP A 98 -7.02 13.87 0.33
CA ASP A 98 -8.02 14.80 -0.24
C ASP A 98 -9.24 14.06 -0.81
N LYS A 99 -9.04 12.83 -1.33
CA LYS A 99 -10.14 11.95 -1.76
C LYS A 99 -10.91 11.43 -0.55
N ALA A 100 -10.23 10.99 0.50
CA ALA A 100 -10.86 10.44 1.71
C ALA A 100 -11.69 11.50 2.45
N SER A 101 -11.21 12.74 2.53
CA SER A 101 -11.90 13.84 3.20
C SER A 101 -13.20 14.27 2.50
N LYS A 102 -13.34 13.97 1.20
CA LYS A 102 -14.57 14.22 0.42
C LYS A 102 -15.60 13.08 0.53
N MET A 103 -15.23 11.94 1.10
CA MET A 103 -16.13 10.81 1.30
C MET A 103 -17.00 11.03 2.56
N LYS A 104 -18.21 10.45 2.56
CA LYS A 104 -19.06 10.45 3.75
C LYS A 104 -18.42 9.62 4.87
N GLY A 105 -18.49 10.09 6.12
CA GLY A 105 -17.95 9.40 7.30
C GLY A 105 -16.71 10.08 7.86
N ILE A 106 -15.97 9.35 8.69
CA ILE A 106 -14.76 9.84 9.37
C ILE A 106 -13.59 9.82 8.40
N ALA A 107 -13.01 10.99 8.12
CA ALA A 107 -11.94 11.14 7.12
C ALA A 107 -10.72 10.24 7.40
N GLY A 108 -10.36 10.05 8.67
CA GLY A 108 -9.26 9.16 9.07
C GLY A 108 -9.51 7.69 8.71
N GLU A 109 -10.69 7.19 9.01
CA GLU A 109 -11.10 5.81 8.70
C GLU A 109 -11.19 5.60 7.18
N ASN A 110 -11.84 6.52 6.46
CA ASN A 110 -11.91 6.49 5.00
C ASN A 110 -10.50 6.48 4.38
N PHE A 111 -9.59 7.26 4.94
CA PHE A 111 -8.22 7.33 4.44
C PHE A 111 -7.47 6.01 4.64
N MET A 112 -7.60 5.40 5.81
CA MET A 112 -7.01 4.09 6.09
C MET A 112 -7.62 3.00 5.20
N ALA A 113 -8.94 3.00 5.00
CA ALA A 113 -9.61 2.06 4.10
C ALA A 113 -9.13 2.21 2.65
N LEU A 114 -8.95 3.44 2.15
CA LEU A 114 -8.40 3.68 0.81
C LEU A 114 -6.94 3.24 0.67
N LEU A 115 -6.13 3.36 1.73
CA LEU A 115 -4.74 2.85 1.74
C LEU A 115 -4.71 1.32 1.66
N GLU A 116 -5.61 0.64 2.38
CA GLU A 116 -5.71 -0.82 2.37
C GLU A 116 -6.29 -1.35 1.05
N SER A 117 -7.22 -0.63 0.40
CA SER A 117 -7.83 -1.03 -0.87
C SER A 117 -6.88 -0.96 -2.08
N ARG A 118 -5.64 -0.53 -1.90
CA ARG A 118 -4.65 -0.50 -2.98
C ARG A 118 -4.19 -1.90 -3.36
N LEU A 119 -4.05 -2.15 -4.66
CA LEU A 119 -3.64 -3.46 -5.17
C LEU A 119 -2.29 -3.93 -4.62
N ASP A 120 -1.29 -3.03 -4.54
CA ASP A 120 0.03 -3.38 -3.98
C ASP A 120 -0.06 -3.82 -2.50
N ASN A 121 -0.96 -3.22 -1.73
CA ASN A 121 -1.16 -3.59 -0.34
C ASN A 121 -2.00 -4.87 -0.20
N LEU A 122 -3.08 -5.04 -0.97
CA LEU A 122 -3.90 -6.26 -0.93
C LEU A 122 -3.09 -7.50 -1.35
N VAL A 123 -2.22 -7.38 -2.36
CA VAL A 123 -1.28 -8.44 -2.76
C VAL A 123 -0.34 -8.84 -1.61
N TYR A 124 0.11 -7.85 -0.82
CA TYR A 124 0.88 -8.11 0.40
C TYR A 124 0.04 -8.80 1.49
N ARG A 125 -1.20 -8.33 1.73
CA ARG A 125 -2.11 -8.90 2.73
C ARG A 125 -2.55 -10.33 2.41
N LEU A 126 -2.72 -10.64 1.13
CA LEU A 126 -3.01 -12.00 0.65
C LEU A 126 -1.81 -12.96 0.78
N GLY A 127 -0.62 -12.45 1.10
CA GLY A 127 0.58 -13.27 1.29
C GLY A 127 1.32 -13.63 0.01
N PHE A 128 1.04 -13.00 -1.14
CA PHE A 128 1.81 -13.23 -2.37
C PHE A 128 3.25 -12.71 -2.29
N ALA A 129 3.55 -11.85 -1.32
CA ALA A 129 4.90 -11.35 -1.08
C ALA A 129 5.16 -11.11 0.40
N ASN A 130 6.40 -11.33 0.85
CA ASN A 130 6.86 -11.10 2.23
C ASN A 130 6.96 -9.61 2.62
N SER A 131 6.80 -8.70 1.67
CA SER A 131 6.85 -7.25 1.93
C SER A 131 6.02 -6.46 0.94
N ARG A 132 5.53 -5.28 1.35
CA ARG A 132 4.81 -4.36 0.45
C ARG A 132 5.64 -3.94 -0.76
N SER A 133 6.96 -3.83 -0.64
CA SER A 133 7.83 -3.55 -1.79
C SER A 133 7.91 -4.72 -2.77
N GLY A 134 7.94 -5.96 -2.29
CA GLY A 134 7.86 -7.16 -3.12
C GLY A 134 6.51 -7.28 -3.82
N ALA A 135 5.40 -7.06 -3.08
CA ALA A 135 4.06 -7.01 -3.65
C ALA A 135 3.94 -5.99 -4.78
N ARG A 136 4.45 -4.78 -4.55
CA ARG A 136 4.48 -3.72 -5.57
C ARG A 136 5.29 -4.13 -6.80
N GLN A 137 6.40 -4.85 -6.62
CA GLN A 137 7.20 -5.38 -7.72
C GLN A 137 6.42 -6.43 -8.52
N LEU A 138 5.74 -7.36 -7.86
CA LEU A 138 4.90 -8.37 -8.51
C LEU A 138 3.80 -7.71 -9.36
N VAL A 139 3.11 -6.71 -8.82
CA VAL A 139 2.10 -5.96 -9.59
C VAL A 139 2.74 -5.28 -10.80
N SER A 140 3.80 -4.50 -10.60
CA SER A 140 4.43 -3.71 -11.68
C SER A 140 5.04 -4.57 -12.79
N HIS A 141 5.48 -5.79 -12.46
CA HIS A 141 5.97 -6.77 -13.43
C HIS A 141 4.84 -7.56 -14.11
N GLY A 142 3.58 -7.26 -13.76
CA GLY A 142 2.40 -7.85 -14.39
C GLY A 142 2.20 -9.33 -14.07
N HIS A 143 2.54 -9.74 -12.84
CA HIS A 143 2.28 -11.09 -12.33
C HIS A 143 0.88 -11.23 -11.74
N ILE A 144 0.19 -10.13 -11.47
CA ILE A 144 -1.11 -10.08 -10.80
C ILE A 144 -2.24 -9.88 -11.80
N THR A 145 -3.37 -10.51 -11.52
CA THR A 145 -4.64 -10.32 -12.22
C THR A 145 -5.71 -9.81 -11.26
N VAL A 146 -6.64 -9.04 -11.78
CA VAL A 146 -7.88 -8.64 -11.10
C VAL A 146 -9.03 -9.07 -11.99
N ASN A 147 -9.94 -9.90 -11.45
CA ASN A 147 -11.03 -10.51 -12.21
C ASN A 147 -10.52 -11.20 -13.50
N GLY A 148 -9.40 -11.93 -13.42
CA GLY A 148 -8.77 -12.63 -14.53
C GLY A 148 -7.99 -11.73 -15.52
N LYS A 149 -8.07 -10.40 -15.41
CA LYS A 149 -7.37 -9.46 -16.29
C LYS A 149 -6.06 -9.00 -15.66
N LYS A 150 -4.98 -8.95 -16.46
CA LYS A 150 -3.68 -8.43 -16.01
C LYS A 150 -3.81 -6.97 -15.59
N VAL A 151 -3.33 -6.64 -14.38
CA VAL A 151 -3.19 -5.27 -13.88
C VAL A 151 -1.75 -5.06 -13.42
N ASP A 152 -1.07 -4.03 -13.95
CA ASP A 152 0.31 -3.68 -13.64
C ASP A 152 0.46 -2.34 -12.88
N ILE A 153 -0.67 -1.75 -12.50
CA ILE A 153 -0.74 -0.48 -11.77
C ILE A 153 -0.83 -0.75 -10.27
N ALA A 154 0.27 -0.56 -9.54
CA ALA A 154 0.34 -0.80 -8.10
C ALA A 154 -0.62 0.07 -7.27
N SER A 155 -0.98 1.25 -7.77
CA SER A 155 -1.93 2.19 -7.15
C SER A 155 -3.39 1.94 -7.53
N TYR A 156 -3.68 0.88 -8.28
CA TYR A 156 -5.06 0.50 -8.59
C TYR A 156 -5.86 0.30 -7.30
N THR A 157 -7.01 0.94 -7.21
CA THR A 157 -7.92 0.76 -6.07
C THR A 157 -8.87 -0.38 -6.40
N VAL A 158 -8.77 -1.44 -5.64
CA VAL A 158 -9.62 -2.63 -5.81
C VAL A 158 -10.99 -2.37 -5.21
N SER A 159 -12.04 -2.72 -5.93
CA SER A 159 -13.43 -2.60 -5.50
C SER A 159 -13.85 -3.84 -4.69
N LEU A 160 -14.87 -3.67 -3.85
CA LEU A 160 -15.43 -4.80 -3.10
C LEU A 160 -15.97 -5.87 -4.06
N GLY A 161 -15.69 -7.14 -3.74
CA GLY A 161 -16.09 -8.28 -4.54
C GLY A 161 -15.12 -8.66 -5.65
N GLU A 162 -14.11 -7.82 -5.98
CA GLU A 162 -13.09 -8.17 -6.98
C GLU A 162 -12.17 -9.29 -6.49
N VAL A 163 -11.79 -10.14 -7.43
CA VAL A 163 -10.90 -11.28 -7.20
C VAL A 163 -9.50 -10.95 -7.68
N ILE A 164 -8.51 -11.09 -6.80
CA ILE A 164 -7.09 -10.85 -7.06
C ILE A 164 -6.40 -12.20 -7.17
N GLY A 165 -5.80 -12.49 -8.31
CA GLY A 165 -5.12 -13.76 -8.57
C GLY A 165 -3.69 -13.59 -9.09
N LEU A 166 -2.98 -14.71 -9.12
CA LEU A 166 -1.68 -14.83 -9.78
C LEU A 166 -1.88 -15.38 -11.19
N ARG A 167 -1.15 -14.81 -12.16
CA ARG A 167 -1.07 -15.40 -13.51
C ARG A 167 -0.48 -16.81 -13.41
N GLU A 168 -0.98 -17.75 -14.19
CA GLU A 168 -0.55 -19.16 -14.18
C GLU A 168 0.97 -19.31 -14.27
N ARG A 169 1.61 -18.63 -15.23
CA ARG A 169 3.06 -18.65 -15.39
C ARG A 169 3.84 -18.07 -14.20
N SER A 170 3.19 -17.35 -13.30
CA SER A 170 3.80 -16.71 -12.13
C SER A 170 3.64 -17.52 -10.85
N ARG A 171 2.81 -18.57 -10.85
CA ARG A 171 2.61 -19.47 -9.71
C ARG A 171 3.87 -20.26 -9.35
N GLY A 172 4.78 -20.46 -10.34
CA GLY A 172 6.07 -21.14 -10.15
C GLY A 172 7.17 -20.30 -9.51
N ILE A 173 6.97 -19.01 -9.29
CA ILE A 173 8.01 -18.10 -8.75
C ILE A 173 8.35 -18.51 -7.32
N LYS A 174 9.61 -18.83 -7.06
CA LYS A 174 10.10 -19.31 -5.76
C LYS A 174 9.73 -18.36 -4.61
N SER A 175 9.96 -17.05 -4.77
CA SER A 175 9.64 -16.05 -3.74
C SER A 175 8.15 -15.93 -3.43
N VAL A 176 7.26 -16.28 -4.37
CA VAL A 176 5.81 -16.31 -4.14
C VAL A 176 5.43 -17.55 -3.34
N LYS A 177 5.99 -18.72 -3.69
CA LYS A 177 5.75 -19.96 -2.95
C LYS A 177 6.20 -19.83 -1.49
N GLU A 178 7.44 -19.36 -1.27
CA GLU A 178 7.97 -19.10 0.08
C GLU A 178 7.11 -18.08 0.87
N ALA A 179 6.53 -17.09 0.19
CA ALA A 179 5.67 -16.11 0.83
C ALA A 179 4.31 -16.70 1.24
N LEU A 180 3.72 -17.56 0.39
CA LEU A 180 2.45 -18.25 0.68
C LEU A 180 2.61 -19.26 1.81
N GLU A 181 3.70 -20.05 1.81
CA GLU A 181 4.03 -21.00 2.88
C GLU A 181 4.27 -20.28 4.22
N GLY A 182 4.90 -19.10 4.20
CA GLY A 182 5.16 -18.27 5.39
C GLY A 182 4.00 -17.39 5.82
N ARG A 183 2.82 -17.51 5.21
CA ARG A 183 1.64 -16.71 5.55
C ARG A 183 1.05 -17.15 6.88
N ASN A 184 1.24 -16.35 7.92
CA ASN A 184 0.73 -16.64 9.28
C ASN A 184 -0.64 -16.03 9.56
N TYR A 185 -1.06 -15.01 8.81
CA TYR A 185 -2.28 -14.27 9.08
C TYR A 185 -2.94 -13.77 7.80
N LEU A 186 -4.23 -14.03 7.66
CA LEU A 186 -5.11 -13.47 6.64
C LEU A 186 -6.14 -12.58 7.33
N PRO A 187 -6.25 -11.28 6.98
CA PRO A 187 -7.27 -10.40 7.54
C PRO A 187 -8.70 -10.86 7.19
N ASN A 188 -9.67 -10.67 8.10
CA ASN A 188 -11.06 -11.12 7.92
C ASN A 188 -11.81 -10.41 6.79
N TYR A 189 -11.33 -9.29 6.28
CA TYR A 189 -11.89 -8.59 5.11
C TYR A 189 -11.44 -9.18 3.77
N LEU A 190 -10.59 -10.23 3.80
CA LEU A 190 -10.11 -10.97 2.64
C LEU A 190 -10.49 -12.44 2.76
N GLU A 191 -10.86 -13.04 1.66
CA GLU A 191 -11.03 -14.49 1.50
C GLU A 191 -9.93 -15.00 0.58
N PHE A 192 -9.39 -16.17 0.84
CA PHE A 192 -8.35 -16.77 0.02
C PHE A 192 -8.71 -18.20 -0.38
N ASN A 193 -8.58 -18.50 -1.67
CA ASN A 193 -8.75 -19.84 -2.22
C ASN A 193 -7.38 -20.41 -2.56
N ASP A 194 -6.94 -21.40 -1.78
CA ASP A 194 -5.62 -22.04 -1.94
C ASP A 194 -5.51 -22.82 -3.25
N THR A 195 -6.59 -23.40 -3.75
CA THR A 195 -6.57 -24.20 -4.99
C THR A 195 -6.41 -23.33 -6.23
N ALA A 196 -7.13 -22.24 -6.31
CA ALA A 196 -7.04 -21.27 -7.41
C ALA A 196 -5.86 -20.30 -7.25
N VAL A 197 -5.31 -20.17 -6.03
CA VAL A 197 -4.31 -19.14 -5.64
C VAL A 197 -4.86 -17.74 -5.91
N GLU A 198 -6.08 -17.50 -5.41
CA GLU A 198 -6.83 -16.27 -5.62
C GLU A 198 -7.39 -15.74 -4.30
N GLY A 199 -7.43 -14.44 -4.15
CA GLY A 199 -8.03 -13.78 -3.00
C GLY A 199 -9.17 -12.85 -3.41
N LYS A 200 -10.24 -12.82 -2.61
CA LYS A 200 -11.40 -11.95 -2.82
C LYS A 200 -11.45 -10.84 -1.77
N TYR A 201 -11.73 -9.62 -2.19
CA TYR A 201 -11.92 -8.48 -1.30
C TYR A 201 -13.38 -8.37 -0.89
N LEU A 202 -13.72 -8.80 0.34
CA LEU A 202 -15.10 -8.95 0.80
C LEU A 202 -15.72 -7.64 1.26
N ARG A 203 -15.04 -6.92 2.16
CA ARG A 203 -15.54 -5.70 2.81
C ARG A 203 -14.41 -4.71 3.07
N LEU A 204 -14.76 -3.49 3.41
CA LEU A 204 -13.76 -2.53 3.90
C LEU A 204 -13.21 -2.98 5.26
N PRO A 205 -11.91 -2.75 5.54
CA PRO A 205 -11.31 -3.09 6.83
C PRO A 205 -11.90 -2.21 7.93
N GLU A 206 -12.12 -2.80 9.10
CA GLU A 206 -12.47 -2.07 10.32
C GLU A 206 -11.21 -1.51 10.99
N ARG A 207 -11.37 -0.48 11.82
CA ARG A 207 -10.22 0.15 12.51
C ARG A 207 -9.43 -0.86 13.37
N ALA A 208 -10.11 -1.83 13.96
CA ALA A 208 -9.47 -2.87 14.76
C ALA A 208 -8.51 -3.79 13.98
N GLU A 209 -8.74 -3.97 12.68
CA GLU A 209 -7.93 -4.81 11.78
C GLU A 209 -6.72 -4.07 11.19
N LEU A 210 -6.66 -2.75 11.39
CA LEU A 210 -5.62 -1.87 10.86
C LEU A 210 -4.47 -1.71 11.87
N PRO A 211 -3.28 -1.25 11.41
CA PRO A 211 -2.15 -1.03 12.32
C PRO A 211 -2.50 -0.08 13.46
N GLN A 212 -2.46 -0.58 14.70
CA GLN A 212 -2.78 0.17 15.90
C GLN A 212 -1.69 1.20 16.28
N GLU A 213 -0.49 1.05 15.70
CA GLU A 213 0.67 1.94 15.95
C GLU A 213 0.51 3.35 15.37
N ILE A 214 -0.56 3.58 14.60
CA ILE A 214 -0.79 4.83 13.86
C ILE A 214 -1.98 5.57 14.45
N ASP A 215 -1.77 6.84 14.80
CA ASP A 215 -2.83 7.77 15.19
C ASP A 215 -3.27 8.60 13.97
N GLU A 216 -4.37 8.18 13.35
CA GLU A 216 -4.95 8.86 12.19
C GLU A 216 -5.46 10.27 12.50
N LYS A 217 -5.84 10.56 13.77
CA LYS A 217 -6.30 11.91 14.17
C LYS A 217 -5.20 12.93 13.97
N GLN A 218 -3.96 12.60 14.35
CA GLN A 218 -2.79 13.47 14.16
C GLN A 218 -2.53 13.75 12.67
N ILE A 219 -2.85 12.79 11.78
CA ILE A 219 -2.68 12.97 10.33
C ILE A 219 -3.77 13.89 9.78
N VAL A 220 -5.01 13.73 10.24
CA VAL A 220 -6.12 14.62 9.87
C VAL A 220 -5.81 16.05 10.31
N GLU A 221 -5.37 16.25 11.55
CA GLU A 221 -4.98 17.57 12.07
C GLU A 221 -3.82 18.19 11.27
N PHE A 222 -2.84 17.35 10.84
CA PHE A 222 -1.71 17.83 10.03
C PHE A 222 -2.16 18.43 8.70
N TYR A 223 -3.17 17.84 8.03
CA TYR A 223 -3.66 18.31 6.74
C TYR A 223 -4.80 19.34 6.83
N SER A 224 -5.38 19.54 8.01
CA SER A 224 -6.45 20.52 8.26
C SER A 224 -5.94 21.94 8.56
N ARG A 225 -4.61 22.12 8.59
CA ARG A 225 -3.94 23.42 8.83
C ARG A 225 -3.83 24.27 7.60
#